data_881374a7fd513e32919ed39012e276df
#
_entry.id   881374a7fd513e32919ed39012e276df
#
_cell.length_a   1.000
_cell.length_b   1.000
_cell.length_c   1.000
_cell.angle_alpha   90.00
_cell.angle_beta   90.00
_cell.angle_gamma   90.00
#
_symmetry.space_group_name_H-M   'P 1'
#
loop_
_entity.id
_entity.type
_entity.pdbx_description
1 polymer ?
#
loop_
_entity_poly.entity_id
_entity_poly.type
_entity_poly.pdbx_seq_one_letter_code
_entity_poly.pdbx_strand_id
1 'polypeptide(L)'
;MTKISSEKIKLLHQLMAEATGGSVGVRDEGLLDSAVESAFATFDGVELYPTKEEKAAKLGYSLVSNHAFVDGNKRIGVYVMISFLELNGIHIESSDEDVIALGLGVADGSMSQEDVLEWIENHSSL
;
A
#
# COMPACT_ATOMS: atom_id res chain seq x y z
N MET A 1 -3.98 -13.00 10.87
CA MET A 1 -3.95 -11.99 9.79
C MET A 1 -2.87 -12.36 8.79
N THR A 2 -3.20 -12.38 7.52
CA THR A 2 -2.27 -12.76 6.46
C THR A 2 -1.41 -11.57 6.06
N LYS A 3 -0.09 -11.70 6.19
CA LYS A 3 0.86 -10.66 5.78
C LYS A 3 1.16 -10.74 4.29
N ILE A 4 1.58 -9.63 3.71
CA ILE A 4 2.12 -9.59 2.36
C ILE A 4 3.64 -9.35 2.47
N SER A 5 4.44 -10.20 1.82
CA SER A 5 5.89 -10.11 1.91
C SER A 5 6.48 -9.13 0.92
N SER A 6 7.71 -8.65 1.19
CA SER A 6 8.45 -7.82 0.24
C SER A 6 8.64 -8.53 -1.11
N GLU A 7 8.87 -9.85 -1.09
CA GLU A 7 9.01 -10.64 -2.30
C GLU A 7 7.74 -10.63 -3.14
N LYS A 8 6.58 -10.76 -2.48
CA LYS A 8 5.29 -10.69 -3.18
C LYS A 8 5.05 -9.30 -3.78
N ILE A 9 5.42 -8.25 -3.05
CA ILE A 9 5.29 -6.87 -3.52
C ILE A 9 6.18 -6.63 -4.74
N LYS A 10 7.41 -7.15 -4.74
CA LYS A 10 8.31 -7.06 -5.90
C LYS A 10 7.70 -7.73 -7.13
N LEU A 11 7.09 -8.89 -6.94
CA LEU A 11 6.43 -9.60 -8.05
C LEU A 11 5.25 -8.79 -8.58
N LEU A 12 4.40 -8.26 -7.71
CA LEU A 12 3.26 -7.42 -8.11
C LEU A 12 3.73 -6.18 -8.86
N HIS A 13 4.81 -5.55 -8.40
CA HIS A 13 5.39 -4.40 -9.08
C HIS A 13 5.89 -4.75 -10.47
N GLN A 14 6.60 -5.87 -10.61
CA GLN A 14 7.10 -6.32 -11.91
C GLN A 14 5.96 -6.57 -12.88
N LEU A 15 4.91 -7.27 -12.46
CA LEU A 15 3.74 -7.53 -13.30
C LEU A 15 3.04 -6.25 -13.73
N MET A 16 2.90 -5.30 -12.80
CA MET A 16 2.31 -4.00 -13.09
C MET A 16 3.16 -3.21 -14.10
N ALA A 17 4.47 -3.16 -13.90
CA ALA A 17 5.39 -2.44 -14.78
C ALA A 17 5.38 -3.03 -16.19
N GLU A 18 5.37 -4.35 -16.32
CA GLU A 18 5.29 -5.02 -17.62
C GLU A 18 3.97 -4.70 -18.33
N ALA A 19 2.87 -4.65 -17.60
CA ALA A 19 1.55 -4.35 -18.16
C ALA A 19 1.40 -2.89 -18.60
N THR A 20 2.09 -1.96 -17.94
CA THR A 20 1.93 -0.52 -18.19
C THR A 20 3.10 0.12 -18.94
N GLY A 21 4.14 -0.65 -19.24
CA GLY A 21 5.33 -0.14 -19.93
C GLY A 21 6.27 0.66 -19.04
N GLY A 22 6.09 0.60 -17.72
CA GLY A 22 6.95 1.28 -16.76
C GLY A 22 8.26 0.54 -16.51
N SER A 23 9.17 1.19 -15.79
CA SER A 23 10.46 0.61 -15.44
C SER A 23 10.31 -0.37 -14.26
N VAL A 24 10.96 -1.52 -14.36
CA VAL A 24 11.04 -2.52 -13.30
C VAL A 24 12.22 -2.21 -12.39
N GLY A 25 12.18 -2.73 -11.17
CA GLY A 25 13.30 -2.71 -10.26
C GLY A 25 13.03 -2.00 -8.96
N VAL A 26 13.78 -2.41 -7.94
CA VAL A 26 13.75 -1.85 -6.60
C VAL A 26 14.86 -0.83 -6.48
N ARG A 27 14.52 0.39 -6.06
CA ARG A 27 15.50 1.45 -5.82
C ARG A 27 16.16 1.27 -4.45
N ASP A 28 15.38 0.87 -3.45
CA ASP A 28 15.85 0.76 -2.07
C ASP A 28 15.09 -0.37 -1.35
N GLU A 29 15.78 -1.50 -1.19
CA GLU A 29 15.23 -2.67 -0.51
C GLU A 29 14.90 -2.39 0.96
N GLY A 30 15.72 -1.59 1.63
CA GLY A 30 15.51 -1.23 3.02
C GLY A 30 14.23 -0.44 3.22
N LEU A 31 13.91 0.47 2.30
CA LEU A 31 12.66 1.23 2.34
C LEU A 31 11.46 0.33 2.09
N LEU A 32 11.58 -0.65 1.20
CA LEU A 32 10.52 -1.63 0.95
C LEU A 32 10.25 -2.46 2.21
N ASP A 33 11.27 -3.04 2.79
CA ASP A 33 11.16 -3.84 4.00
C ASP A 33 10.62 -3.03 5.17
N SER A 34 11.08 -1.78 5.31
CA SER A 34 10.60 -0.86 6.34
C SER A 34 9.10 -0.57 6.20
N ALA A 35 8.62 -0.37 4.97
CA ALA A 35 7.20 -0.14 4.72
C ALA A 35 6.37 -1.36 5.14
N VAL A 36 6.81 -2.56 4.81
CA VAL A 36 6.11 -3.80 5.18
C VAL A 36 6.09 -3.98 6.69
N GLU A 37 7.24 -3.80 7.35
CA GLU A 37 7.35 -3.96 8.80
C GLU A 37 6.57 -2.91 9.58
N SER A 38 6.50 -1.68 9.07
CA SER A 38 5.85 -0.57 9.77
C SER A 38 4.37 -0.82 10.04
N ALA A 39 3.69 -1.55 9.17
CA ALA A 39 2.28 -1.89 9.34
C ALA A 39 2.04 -2.82 10.54
N PHE A 40 3.07 -3.60 10.92
CA PHE A 40 3.01 -4.55 12.02
C PHE A 40 3.81 -4.09 13.24
N ALA A 41 4.21 -2.82 13.28
CA ALA A 41 5.01 -2.27 14.35
C ALA A 41 4.25 -2.27 15.69
N THR A 42 5.00 -2.50 16.76
CA THR A 42 4.48 -2.46 18.13
C THR A 42 5.29 -1.45 18.94
N PHE A 43 4.65 -0.92 19.99
CA PHE A 43 5.32 -0.11 20.99
C PHE A 43 4.91 -0.65 22.35
N ASP A 44 5.89 -1.03 23.16
CA ASP A 44 5.67 -1.61 24.49
C ASP A 44 4.70 -2.80 24.45
N GLY A 45 4.82 -3.65 23.43
CA GLY A 45 3.99 -4.84 23.25
C GLY A 45 2.60 -4.58 22.67
N VAL A 46 2.27 -3.34 22.36
CA VAL A 46 0.96 -2.97 21.80
C VAL A 46 1.10 -2.62 20.33
N GLU A 47 0.23 -3.19 19.48
CA GLU A 47 0.23 -2.87 18.05
C GLU A 47 -0.17 -1.41 17.82
N LEU A 48 0.63 -0.71 17.01
CA LEU A 48 0.33 0.68 16.63
C LEU A 48 -0.85 0.77 15.67
N TYR A 49 -1.04 -0.26 14.83
CA TYR A 49 -2.12 -0.32 13.85
C TYR A 49 -2.86 -1.65 14.04
N PRO A 50 -3.79 -1.73 15.02
CA PRO A 50 -4.37 -3.03 15.42
C PRO A 50 -5.36 -3.63 14.43
N THR A 51 -6.04 -2.83 13.61
CA THR A 51 -7.01 -3.34 12.63
C THR A 51 -6.37 -3.61 11.28
N LYS A 52 -7.03 -4.43 10.47
CA LYS A 52 -6.62 -4.71 9.08
C LYS A 52 -6.61 -3.43 8.26
N GLU A 53 -7.62 -2.59 8.43
CA GLU A 53 -7.76 -1.32 7.73
C GLU A 53 -6.64 -0.36 8.09
N GLU A 54 -6.31 -0.26 9.37
CA GLU A 54 -5.21 0.59 9.83
C GLU A 54 -3.86 0.11 9.30
N LYS A 55 -3.62 -1.20 9.31
CA LYS A 55 -2.40 -1.79 8.75
C LYS A 55 -2.30 -1.53 7.24
N ALA A 56 -3.40 -1.71 6.54
CA ALA A 56 -3.45 -1.46 5.10
C ALA A 56 -3.17 0.00 4.77
N ALA A 57 -3.77 0.93 5.52
CA ALA A 57 -3.53 2.37 5.33
C ALA A 57 -2.06 2.73 5.55
N LYS A 58 -1.44 2.19 6.61
CA LYS A 58 0.00 2.42 6.89
C LYS A 58 0.87 1.85 5.77
N LEU A 59 0.58 0.64 5.33
CA LEU A 59 1.33 -0.02 4.27
C LEU A 59 1.26 0.78 2.96
N GLY A 60 0.06 1.13 2.52
CA GLY A 60 -0.15 1.88 1.28
C GLY A 60 0.48 3.26 1.34
N TYR A 61 0.25 3.99 2.42
CA TYR A 61 0.82 5.31 2.63
C TYR A 61 2.36 5.27 2.59
N SER A 62 2.96 4.30 3.28
CA SER A 62 4.42 4.15 3.33
C SER A 62 5.01 3.81 1.97
N LEU A 63 4.39 2.89 1.22
CA LEU A 63 4.88 2.49 -0.11
C LEU A 63 4.82 3.63 -1.11
N VAL A 64 3.77 4.43 -1.09
CA VAL A 64 3.67 5.61 -1.97
C VAL A 64 4.73 6.64 -1.58
N SER A 65 4.90 6.89 -0.28
CA SER A 65 5.76 7.97 0.23
C SER A 65 7.25 7.65 0.20
N ASN A 66 7.63 6.37 0.36
CA ASN A 66 9.04 5.97 0.51
C ASN A 66 9.80 5.89 -0.81
N HIS A 67 9.11 5.78 -1.94
CA HIS A 67 9.76 5.63 -3.25
C HIS A 67 10.74 4.46 -3.29
N ALA A 68 10.32 3.28 -2.79
CA ALA A 68 11.14 2.08 -2.74
C ALA A 68 11.47 1.50 -4.12
N PHE A 69 10.64 1.78 -5.11
CA PHE A 69 10.82 1.32 -6.48
C PHE A 69 11.36 2.42 -7.38
N VAL A 70 11.93 2.02 -8.52
CA VAL A 70 12.46 2.95 -9.52
C VAL A 70 11.32 3.79 -10.10
N ASP A 71 10.16 3.18 -10.34
CA ASP A 71 9.01 3.81 -10.97
C ASP A 71 7.72 3.17 -10.44
N GLY A 72 6.59 3.85 -10.61
CA GLY A 72 5.27 3.30 -10.29
C GLY A 72 4.93 3.23 -8.82
N ASN A 73 5.60 3.98 -7.95
CA ASN A 73 5.37 3.95 -6.50
C ASN A 73 3.94 4.31 -6.09
N LYS A 74 3.34 5.30 -6.76
CA LYS A 74 1.97 5.73 -6.46
C LYS A 74 0.98 4.59 -6.70
N ARG A 75 1.12 3.91 -7.83
CA ARG A 75 0.22 2.84 -8.24
C ARG A 75 0.44 1.58 -7.42
N ILE A 76 1.71 1.16 -7.26
CA ILE A 76 1.99 -0.07 -6.51
C ILE A 76 1.58 0.05 -5.04
N GLY A 77 1.76 1.21 -4.43
CA GLY A 77 1.35 1.43 -3.04
C GLY A 77 -0.13 1.16 -2.84
N VAL A 78 -0.97 1.69 -3.72
CA VAL A 78 -2.42 1.50 -3.63
C VAL A 78 -2.80 0.05 -3.94
N TYR A 79 -2.21 -0.56 -4.96
CA TYR A 79 -2.52 -1.95 -5.32
C TYR A 79 -2.11 -2.93 -4.22
N VAL A 80 -0.98 -2.72 -3.57
CA VAL A 80 -0.54 -3.58 -2.45
C VAL A 80 -1.48 -3.43 -1.27
N MET A 81 -1.91 -2.22 -0.96
CA MET A 81 -2.88 -1.95 0.08
C MET A 81 -4.18 -2.72 -0.17
N ILE A 82 -4.72 -2.62 -1.37
CA ILE A 82 -5.95 -3.33 -1.77
C ILE A 82 -5.73 -4.84 -1.70
N SER A 83 -4.61 -5.34 -2.20
CA SER A 83 -4.28 -6.77 -2.16
C SER A 83 -4.19 -7.31 -0.75
N PHE A 84 -3.58 -6.54 0.16
CA PHE A 84 -3.51 -6.90 1.58
C PHE A 84 -4.91 -7.03 2.19
N LEU A 85 -5.79 -6.07 1.90
CA LEU A 85 -7.17 -6.09 2.40
C LEU A 85 -7.93 -7.30 1.86
N GLU A 86 -7.81 -7.57 0.56
CA GLU A 86 -8.46 -8.74 -0.07
C GLU A 86 -7.98 -10.06 0.55
N LEU A 87 -6.68 -10.19 0.78
CA LEU A 87 -6.09 -11.37 1.44
C LEU A 87 -6.66 -11.57 2.85
N ASN A 88 -7.11 -10.51 3.49
CA ASN A 88 -7.63 -10.54 4.85
C ASN A 88 -9.17 -10.45 4.91
N GLY A 89 -9.83 -10.69 3.78
CA GLY A 89 -11.28 -10.83 3.73
C GLY A 89 -12.05 -9.52 3.59
N ILE A 90 -11.38 -8.42 3.27
CA ILE A 90 -12.01 -7.11 3.07
C ILE A 90 -11.97 -6.78 1.58
N HIS A 91 -13.14 -6.75 0.96
CA HIS A 91 -13.26 -6.41 -0.46
C HIS A 91 -13.31 -4.90 -0.66
N ILE A 92 -12.49 -4.40 -1.58
CA ILE A 92 -12.45 -2.98 -1.94
C ILE A 92 -13.08 -2.81 -3.32
N GLU A 93 -14.06 -1.92 -3.41
CA GLU A 93 -14.66 -1.52 -4.67
C GLU A 93 -14.12 -0.16 -5.07
N SER A 94 -13.32 -0.15 -6.12
CA SER A 94 -12.70 1.08 -6.64
C SER A 94 -12.49 0.97 -8.15
N SER A 95 -12.56 2.11 -8.82
CA SER A 95 -12.19 2.22 -10.23
C SER A 95 -10.71 2.51 -10.36
N ASP A 96 -10.17 2.39 -11.58
CA ASP A 96 -8.79 2.79 -11.86
C ASP A 96 -8.57 4.28 -11.55
N GLU A 97 -9.57 5.10 -11.80
CA GLU A 97 -9.52 6.54 -11.48
C GLU A 97 -9.39 6.77 -9.98
N ASP A 98 -10.12 5.99 -9.17
CA ASP A 98 -10.04 6.06 -7.71
C ASP A 98 -8.63 5.72 -7.22
N VAL A 99 -8.03 4.68 -7.79
CA VAL A 99 -6.66 4.24 -7.46
C VAL A 99 -5.65 5.33 -7.79
N ILE A 100 -5.76 5.90 -8.98
CA ILE A 100 -4.85 6.97 -9.44
C ILE A 100 -5.00 8.21 -8.55
N ALA A 101 -6.22 8.61 -8.26
CA ALA A 101 -6.48 9.79 -7.42
C ALA A 101 -5.92 9.62 -6.01
N LEU A 102 -6.08 8.44 -5.41
CA LEU A 102 -5.54 8.16 -4.08
C LEU A 102 -4.02 8.23 -4.08
N GLY A 103 -3.36 7.58 -5.04
CA GLY A 103 -1.91 7.59 -5.14
C GLY A 103 -1.35 8.99 -5.32
N LEU A 104 -1.99 9.81 -6.15
CA LEU A 104 -1.60 11.21 -6.36
C LEU A 104 -1.79 12.04 -5.10
N GLY A 105 -2.90 11.86 -4.39
CA GLY A 105 -3.19 12.60 -3.16
C GLY A 105 -2.20 12.31 -2.03
N VAL A 106 -1.78 11.06 -1.90
CA VAL A 106 -0.74 10.69 -0.93
C VAL A 106 0.61 11.26 -1.34
N ALA A 107 0.96 11.14 -2.62
CA ALA A 107 2.26 11.59 -3.12
C ALA A 107 2.44 13.11 -3.05
N ASP A 108 1.37 13.88 -3.27
CA ASP A 108 1.45 15.35 -3.22
C ASP A 108 1.23 15.94 -1.83
N GLY A 109 0.96 15.09 -0.84
CA GLY A 109 0.78 15.50 0.55
C GLY A 109 -0.62 15.99 0.90
N SER A 110 -1.58 15.95 -0.05
CA SER A 110 -2.95 16.39 0.22
C SER A 110 -3.76 15.36 1.01
N MET A 111 -3.33 14.10 1.02
CA MET A 111 -3.95 13.04 1.81
C MET A 111 -3.00 12.50 2.85
N SER A 112 -3.44 12.53 4.11
CA SER A 112 -2.73 11.96 5.25
C SER A 112 -2.98 10.45 5.34
N GLN A 113 -2.29 9.79 6.26
CA GLN A 113 -2.54 8.38 6.55
C GLN A 113 -3.98 8.16 7.04
N GLU A 114 -4.52 9.08 7.84
CA GLU A 114 -5.91 9.04 8.31
C GLU A 114 -6.89 9.17 7.15
N ASP A 115 -6.57 10.01 6.16
CA ASP A 115 -7.39 10.14 4.95
C ASP A 115 -7.41 8.84 4.15
N VAL A 116 -6.29 8.13 4.11
CA VAL A 116 -6.21 6.82 3.44
C VAL A 116 -7.09 5.80 4.16
N LEU A 117 -7.08 5.80 5.49
CA LEU A 117 -7.95 4.94 6.29
C LEU A 117 -9.43 5.21 6.00
N GLU A 118 -9.82 6.48 5.96
CA GLU A 118 -11.19 6.89 5.62
C GLU A 118 -11.55 6.42 4.20
N TRP A 119 -10.63 6.54 3.25
CA TRP A 119 -10.82 6.06 1.88
C TRP A 119 -11.13 4.55 1.86
N ILE A 120 -10.37 3.77 2.64
CA ILE A 120 -10.59 2.33 2.75
C ILE A 120 -11.99 2.04 3.28
N GLU A 121 -12.39 2.71 4.34
CA GLU A 121 -13.71 2.53 4.94
C GLU A 121 -14.83 2.88 3.97
N ASN A 122 -14.65 3.93 3.17
CA ASN A 122 -15.64 4.37 2.20
C ASN A 122 -15.73 3.48 0.96
N HIS A 123 -14.71 2.69 0.66
CA HIS A 123 -14.64 1.83 -0.51
C HIS A 123 -14.76 0.33 -0.18
N SER A 124 -14.84 -0.02 1.09
CA SER A 124 -15.01 -1.43 1.48
C SER A 124 -16.49 -1.83 1.38
N SER A 125 -16.72 -3.02 0.80
CA SER A 125 -18.05 -3.62 0.77
C SER A 125 -18.12 -4.74 1.81
N LEU A 126 -19.28 -4.87 2.42
CA LEU A 126 -19.55 -5.91 3.41
C LEU A 126 -20.07 -7.18 2.71
#